data_24a8db82ff26133f8e20cd608f93918b
#
_entry.id   24a8db82ff26133f8e20cd608f93918b
#
_cell.length_a   1.000
_cell.length_b   1.000
_cell.length_c   1.000
_cell.angle_alpha   90.00
_cell.angle_beta   90.00
_cell.angle_gamma   90.00
#
_symmetry.space_group_name_H-M   'P 1'
#
loop_
_entity.id
_entity.type
_entity.pdbx_description
1 polymer ?
#
loop_
_entity_poly.entity_id
_entity_poly.type
_entity_poly.pdbx_seq_one_letter_code
_entity_poly.pdbx_strand_id
1 'polypeptide(L)'
;MTLGALPCGVYDRGVSFLPPDFEPPVLETERFRLRSITVHDVVKDYDAVMTSREHLWEMFGDAWGWPPADLTLEEDLVDLGWHQKEFDRRSTFDYAVMSLDESRLLGCVYVDPPTKRGYDAEVTWWVRSSELAAGLDDQLDETVRTWIASAWPFSQVAYPGRDIAWSEYKALPDR
;
A
#
# COMPACT_ATOMS: atom_id res chain seq x y z
N MET A 1 5.13 -18.11 18.89
CA MET A 1 4.35 -17.84 17.67
C MET A 1 4.99 -16.66 17.01
N THR A 2 5.58 -16.85 15.84
CA THR A 2 6.38 -15.84 15.17
C THR A 2 5.41 -14.98 14.37
N LEU A 3 5.30 -13.70 14.72
CA LEU A 3 4.66 -12.67 13.90
C LEU A 3 5.20 -12.79 12.48
N GLY A 4 4.32 -13.05 11.52
CA GLY A 4 4.64 -12.96 10.11
C GLY A 4 4.78 -11.49 9.73
N ALA A 5 5.88 -10.86 10.19
CA ALA A 5 6.31 -9.62 9.60
C ALA A 5 6.47 -9.85 8.11
N LEU A 6 5.93 -8.95 7.30
CA LEU A 6 6.27 -8.85 5.89
C LEU A 6 7.77 -9.07 5.76
N PRO A 7 8.25 -9.90 4.82
CA PRO A 7 9.67 -10.17 4.72
C PRO A 7 10.40 -8.83 4.55
N CYS A 8 11.08 -8.42 5.61
CA CYS A 8 11.96 -7.27 5.59
C CYS A 8 13.05 -7.57 4.57
N GLY A 9 12.83 -7.13 3.34
CA GLY A 9 13.89 -7.10 2.35
C GLY A 9 15.01 -6.28 2.95
N VAL A 10 16.21 -6.85 3.02
CA VAL A 10 17.43 -6.14 3.43
C VAL A 10 17.69 -5.11 2.32
N TYR A 11 17.09 -3.93 2.45
CA TYR A 11 17.38 -2.83 1.53
C TYR A 11 18.84 -2.43 1.72
N ASP A 12 19.59 -2.52 0.65
CA ASP A 12 20.97 -2.04 0.61
C ASP A 12 20.99 -0.56 1.00
N ARG A 13 21.71 -0.23 2.06
CA ARG A 13 21.76 1.14 2.63
C ARG A 13 22.45 2.17 1.73
N GLY A 14 22.74 1.84 0.47
CA GLY A 14 23.58 2.65 -0.41
C GLY A 14 22.86 3.44 -1.49
N VAL A 15 21.63 3.09 -1.87
CA VAL A 15 20.89 3.78 -2.95
C VAL A 15 19.53 4.21 -2.42
N SER A 16 19.30 5.53 -2.35
CA SER A 16 17.98 6.05 -2.03
C SER A 16 16.98 5.60 -3.10
N PHE A 17 15.82 5.11 -2.68
CA PHE A 17 14.71 4.73 -3.55
C PHE A 17 14.24 5.92 -4.41
N LEU A 18 14.29 7.12 -3.84
CA LEU A 18 13.90 8.36 -4.49
C LEU A 18 15.03 9.40 -4.44
N PRO A 19 15.03 10.39 -5.35
CA PRO A 19 15.91 11.55 -5.24
C PRO A 19 15.77 12.21 -3.85
N PRO A 20 16.89 12.71 -3.26
CA PRO A 20 16.88 13.26 -1.89
C PRO A 20 15.95 14.47 -1.72
N ASP A 21 15.73 15.21 -2.79
CA ASP A 21 14.92 16.43 -2.86
C ASP A 21 13.47 16.17 -3.34
N PHE A 22 13.12 14.92 -3.64
CA PHE A 22 11.76 14.56 -4.02
C PHE A 22 10.85 14.55 -2.81
N GLU A 23 9.77 15.32 -2.85
CA GLU A 23 8.76 15.34 -1.80
C GLU A 23 7.60 14.41 -2.20
N PRO A 24 7.29 13.36 -1.40
CA PRO A 24 6.17 12.46 -1.68
C PRO A 24 4.86 13.24 -1.76
N PRO A 25 4.16 13.21 -2.92
CA PRO A 25 2.99 14.05 -3.11
C PRO A 25 1.78 13.52 -2.35
N VAL A 26 0.93 14.41 -1.89
CA VAL A 26 -0.44 14.10 -1.48
C VAL A 26 -1.38 14.27 -2.67
N LEU A 27 -2.54 13.64 -2.62
CA LEU A 27 -3.56 13.74 -3.66
C LEU A 27 -4.93 13.95 -3.04
N GLU A 28 -5.72 14.83 -3.63
CA GLU A 28 -7.13 14.99 -3.29
C GLU A 28 -7.98 14.96 -4.55
N THR A 29 -9.08 14.22 -4.50
CA THR A 29 -10.09 14.11 -5.55
C THR A 29 -11.42 14.62 -5.01
N GLU A 30 -12.48 14.58 -5.81
CA GLU A 30 -13.84 14.91 -5.35
C GLU A 30 -14.41 13.88 -4.35
N ARG A 31 -13.80 12.69 -4.24
CA ARG A 31 -14.34 11.58 -3.44
C ARG A 31 -13.46 11.16 -2.28
N PHE A 32 -12.15 11.26 -2.43
CA PHE A 32 -11.19 10.80 -1.43
C PHE A 32 -9.89 11.59 -1.46
N ARG A 33 -9.12 11.44 -0.41
CA ARG A 33 -7.77 12.00 -0.25
C ARG A 33 -6.77 10.89 0.00
N LEU A 34 -5.58 10.98 -0.62
CA LEU A 34 -4.39 10.19 -0.29
C LEU A 34 -3.45 11.03 0.56
N ARG A 35 -3.15 10.58 1.74
CA ARG A 35 -2.12 11.12 2.63
C ARG A 35 -1.37 10.00 3.34
N SER A 36 -0.17 10.28 3.84
CA SER A 36 0.56 9.32 4.67
C SER A 36 -0.34 8.72 5.75
N ILE A 37 -0.32 7.40 5.88
CA ILE A 37 -0.98 6.70 6.98
C ILE A 37 -0.17 6.89 8.27
N THR A 38 -0.84 6.97 9.40
CA THR A 38 -0.22 7.20 10.69
C THR A 38 -0.83 6.31 11.77
N VAL A 39 -0.14 6.18 12.90
CA VAL A 39 -0.66 5.44 14.08
C VAL A 39 -2.01 5.97 14.58
N HIS A 40 -2.35 7.22 14.28
CA HIS A 40 -3.64 7.82 14.65
C HIS A 40 -4.82 7.28 13.83
N ASP A 41 -4.54 6.58 12.74
CA ASP A 41 -5.55 5.99 11.85
C ASP A 41 -5.95 4.58 12.27
N VAL A 42 -5.29 3.98 13.27
CA VAL A 42 -5.41 2.57 13.64
C VAL A 42 -6.85 2.08 13.83
N VAL A 43 -7.72 2.85 14.48
CA VAL A 43 -9.12 2.43 14.67
C VAL A 43 -9.88 2.36 13.35
N LYS A 44 -9.59 3.28 12.43
CA LYS A 44 -10.22 3.33 11.10
C LYS A 44 -9.64 2.28 10.18
N ASP A 45 -8.32 2.03 10.28
CA ASP A 45 -7.63 1.02 9.50
C ASP A 45 -8.07 -0.38 9.90
N TYR A 46 -8.00 -0.71 11.19
CA TYR A 46 -8.46 -1.98 11.73
C TYR A 46 -9.92 -2.29 11.36
N ASP A 47 -10.82 -1.30 11.46
CA ASP A 47 -12.20 -1.44 11.04
C ASP A 47 -12.30 -1.70 9.51
N ALA A 48 -11.50 -0.99 8.69
CA ALA A 48 -11.48 -1.18 7.25
C ALA A 48 -10.97 -2.58 6.88
N VAL A 49 -9.86 -3.01 7.46
CA VAL A 49 -9.24 -4.31 7.23
C VAL A 49 -10.16 -5.44 7.66
N MET A 50 -10.65 -5.43 8.90
CA MET A 50 -11.42 -6.55 9.43
C MET A 50 -12.82 -6.68 8.82
N THR A 51 -13.45 -5.58 8.45
CA THR A 51 -14.74 -5.61 7.72
C THR A 51 -14.58 -6.00 6.26
N SER A 52 -13.36 -5.98 5.71
CA SER A 52 -13.05 -6.36 4.33
C SER A 52 -12.17 -7.62 4.24
N ARG A 53 -11.98 -8.33 5.35
CA ARG A 53 -10.99 -9.38 5.50
C ARG A 53 -11.03 -10.45 4.40
N GLU A 54 -12.22 -10.96 4.06
CA GLU A 54 -12.35 -12.00 3.04
C GLU A 54 -11.85 -11.50 1.68
N HIS A 55 -12.29 -10.31 1.28
CA HIS A 55 -11.86 -9.65 0.06
C HIS A 55 -10.33 -9.41 0.04
N LEU A 56 -9.77 -8.90 1.13
CA LEU A 56 -8.34 -8.64 1.23
C LEU A 56 -7.51 -9.94 1.25
N TRP A 57 -8.04 -11.01 1.85
CA TRP A 57 -7.40 -12.31 1.82
C TRP A 57 -7.36 -12.91 0.40
N GLU A 58 -8.41 -12.71 -0.39
CA GLU A 58 -8.41 -13.09 -1.82
C GLU A 58 -7.34 -12.34 -2.62
N MET A 59 -7.09 -11.07 -2.29
CA MET A 59 -6.08 -10.25 -2.97
C MET A 59 -4.65 -10.57 -2.52
N PHE A 60 -4.43 -10.76 -1.23
CA PHE A 60 -3.09 -10.73 -0.61
C PHE A 60 -2.74 -11.97 0.19
N GLY A 61 -3.69 -12.88 0.44
CA GLY A 61 -3.46 -14.08 1.24
C GLY A 61 -2.32 -14.94 0.71
N ASP A 62 -2.31 -15.25 -0.58
CA ASP A 62 -1.24 -16.02 -1.24
C ASP A 62 0.06 -15.22 -1.39
N ALA A 63 -0.04 -13.89 -1.45
CA ALA A 63 1.10 -13.02 -1.62
C ALA A 63 1.84 -12.79 -0.30
N TRP A 64 1.09 -12.43 0.75
CA TRP A 64 1.62 -11.91 2.01
C TRP A 64 1.13 -12.65 3.26
N GLY A 65 0.12 -13.53 3.14
CA GLY A 65 -0.54 -14.15 4.31
C GLY A 65 -1.34 -13.13 5.14
N TRP A 66 -1.87 -12.09 4.50
CA TRP A 66 -2.54 -10.97 5.13
C TRP A 66 -3.96 -10.75 4.57
N PRO A 67 -4.91 -10.27 5.37
CA PRO A 67 -4.86 -10.12 6.82
C PRO A 67 -5.17 -11.44 7.55
N PRO A 68 -4.45 -11.76 8.63
CA PRO A 68 -4.75 -12.96 9.41
C PRO A 68 -6.14 -12.87 10.05
N ALA A 69 -6.75 -14.05 10.33
CA ALA A 69 -8.12 -14.10 10.85
C ALA A 69 -8.23 -13.56 12.29
N ASP A 70 -7.15 -13.62 13.02
CA ASP A 70 -7.01 -13.24 14.42
C ASP A 70 -6.21 -11.95 14.61
N LEU A 71 -6.09 -11.12 13.56
CA LEU A 71 -5.47 -9.80 13.66
C LEU A 71 -6.12 -9.01 14.81
N THR A 72 -5.28 -8.49 15.68
CA THR A 72 -5.71 -7.64 16.78
C THR A 72 -5.45 -6.16 16.51
N LEU A 73 -6.17 -5.28 17.19
CA LEU A 73 -5.94 -3.83 17.09
C LEU A 73 -4.51 -3.43 17.50
N GLU A 74 -3.89 -4.18 18.43
CA GLU A 74 -2.53 -3.94 18.89
C GLU A 74 -1.51 -4.32 17.82
N GLU A 75 -1.73 -5.40 17.10
CA GLU A 75 -0.88 -5.81 15.97
C GLU A 75 -1.00 -4.81 14.81
N ASP A 76 -2.21 -4.36 14.50
CA ASP A 76 -2.47 -3.33 13.51
C ASP A 76 -1.80 -1.99 13.87
N LEU A 77 -1.86 -1.59 15.15
CA LEU A 77 -1.14 -0.40 15.63
C LEU A 77 0.38 -0.51 15.44
N VAL A 78 0.95 -1.70 15.66
CA VAL A 78 2.38 -1.95 15.42
C VAL A 78 2.71 -1.84 13.94
N ASP A 79 1.84 -2.36 13.07
CA ASP A 79 1.98 -2.30 11.62
C ASP A 79 1.92 -0.85 11.13
N LEU A 80 0.94 -0.07 11.58
CA LEU A 80 0.87 1.35 11.25
C LEU A 80 2.08 2.15 11.76
N GLY A 81 2.61 1.79 12.94
CA GLY A 81 3.85 2.37 13.46
C GLY A 81 5.06 2.07 12.57
N TRP A 82 5.08 0.89 11.96
CA TRP A 82 6.07 0.53 10.97
C TRP A 82 5.91 1.34 9.68
N HIS A 83 4.71 1.41 9.10
CA HIS A 83 4.41 2.19 7.90
C HIS A 83 4.77 3.67 8.06
N GLN A 84 4.36 4.29 9.16
CA GLN A 84 4.71 5.68 9.46
C GLN A 84 6.22 5.89 9.56
N LYS A 85 6.93 5.02 10.27
CA LYS A 85 8.39 5.09 10.42
C LYS A 85 9.10 4.95 9.06
N GLU A 86 8.67 3.99 8.22
CA GLU A 86 9.32 3.78 6.92
C GLU A 86 9.00 4.94 5.96
N PHE A 87 7.82 5.54 6.03
CA PHE A 87 7.49 6.77 5.30
C PHE A 87 8.42 7.94 5.70
N ASP A 88 8.59 8.17 7.03
CA ASP A 88 9.47 9.22 7.56
C ASP A 88 10.94 8.99 7.17
N ARG A 89 11.34 7.73 7.05
CA ARG A 89 12.68 7.34 6.60
C ARG A 89 12.83 7.33 5.07
N ARG A 90 11.75 7.55 4.34
CA ARG A 90 11.69 7.52 2.87
C ARG A 90 12.09 6.17 2.27
N SER A 91 11.76 5.07 2.97
CA SER A 91 12.04 3.71 2.56
C SER A 91 10.89 3.11 1.76
N THR A 92 9.65 3.38 2.20
CA THR A 92 8.38 3.06 1.56
C THR A 92 7.41 4.22 1.75
N PHE A 93 6.33 4.26 0.97
CA PHE A 93 5.35 5.35 1.07
C PHE A 93 3.94 4.78 1.09
N ASP A 94 3.41 4.68 2.30
CA ASP A 94 2.13 4.05 2.58
C ASP A 94 1.08 5.13 2.83
N TYR A 95 0.04 5.14 1.98
CA TYR A 95 -1.00 6.15 1.97
C TYR A 95 -2.33 5.58 2.42
N ALA A 96 -2.97 6.28 3.34
CA ALA A 96 -4.39 6.08 3.62
C ALA A 96 -5.25 6.72 2.53
N VAL A 97 -6.20 5.98 2.00
CA VAL A 97 -7.29 6.49 1.18
C VAL A 97 -8.42 6.93 2.13
N MET A 98 -8.52 8.21 2.39
CA MET A 98 -9.46 8.76 3.36
C MET A 98 -10.68 9.37 2.70
N SER A 99 -11.85 9.27 3.35
CA SER A 99 -12.98 10.14 3.02
C SER A 99 -12.58 11.61 3.23
N LEU A 100 -13.20 12.55 2.48
CA LEU A 100 -12.80 13.96 2.53
C LEU A 100 -12.98 14.60 3.91
N ASP A 101 -13.93 14.11 4.70
CA ASP A 101 -14.16 14.52 6.09
C ASP A 101 -13.24 13.80 7.10
N GLU A 102 -12.34 12.93 6.60
CA GLU A 102 -11.42 12.11 7.40
C GLU A 102 -12.09 11.15 8.40
N SER A 103 -13.40 10.94 8.28
CA SER A 103 -14.13 10.08 9.22
C SER A 103 -13.92 8.59 8.95
N ARG A 104 -13.57 8.21 7.71
CA ARG A 104 -13.42 6.81 7.29
C ARG A 104 -12.14 6.59 6.48
N LEU A 105 -11.45 5.51 6.77
CA LEU A 105 -10.43 4.95 5.89
C LEU A 105 -11.14 4.05 4.86
N LEU A 106 -10.94 4.34 3.59
CA LEU A 106 -11.59 3.68 2.46
C LEU A 106 -10.73 2.60 1.82
N GLY A 107 -9.42 2.62 2.09
CA GLY A 107 -8.40 1.70 1.58
C GLY A 107 -7.00 2.23 1.82
N CYS A 108 -6.01 1.56 1.24
CA CYS A 108 -4.61 2.01 1.28
C CYS A 108 -3.94 1.88 -0.09
N VAL A 109 -2.91 2.69 -0.31
CA VAL A 109 -2.00 2.63 -1.47
C VAL A 109 -0.57 2.53 -0.93
N TYR A 110 0.18 1.57 -1.43
CA TYR A 110 1.58 1.33 -1.06
C TYR A 110 2.48 1.60 -2.27
N VAL A 111 3.50 2.40 -2.07
CA VAL A 111 4.51 2.71 -3.08
C VAL A 111 5.87 2.27 -2.55
N ASP A 112 6.32 1.13 -3.02
CA ASP A 112 7.48 0.41 -2.49
C ASP A 112 8.66 0.39 -3.46
N PRO A 113 9.88 0.26 -2.93
CA PRO A 113 11.03 -0.10 -3.75
C PRO A 113 10.78 -1.43 -4.44
N PRO A 114 11.15 -1.58 -5.72
CA PRO A 114 10.87 -2.81 -6.44
C PRO A 114 11.75 -3.95 -5.91
N THR A 115 11.15 -5.11 -5.71
CA THR A 115 11.86 -6.33 -5.34
C THR A 115 12.41 -7.08 -6.56
N LYS A 116 11.89 -6.77 -7.76
CA LYS A 116 12.23 -7.45 -9.02
C LYS A 116 12.97 -6.53 -9.98
N ARG A 117 13.85 -7.14 -10.82
CA ARG A 117 14.61 -6.41 -11.85
C ARG A 117 13.71 -5.83 -12.92
N GLY A 118 14.09 -4.69 -13.45
CA GLY A 118 13.38 -4.04 -14.56
C GLY A 118 12.31 -3.06 -14.13
N TYR A 119 12.11 -2.87 -12.83
CA TYR A 119 11.16 -1.90 -12.28
C TYR A 119 11.86 -0.83 -11.42
N ASP A 120 11.26 0.34 -11.36
CA ASP A 120 11.68 1.47 -10.52
C ASP A 120 10.89 1.53 -9.22
N ALA A 121 9.66 1.02 -9.25
CA ALA A 121 8.76 0.94 -8.10
C ALA A 121 7.82 -0.27 -8.21
N GLU A 122 7.30 -0.67 -7.07
CA GLU A 122 6.18 -1.61 -6.92
C GLU A 122 5.03 -0.85 -6.27
N VAL A 123 3.83 -0.87 -6.88
CA VAL A 123 2.67 -0.14 -6.35
C VAL A 123 1.49 -1.09 -6.23
N THR A 124 0.92 -1.13 -5.02
CA THR A 124 -0.25 -1.94 -4.71
C THR A 124 -1.29 -1.10 -3.98
N TRP A 125 -2.56 -1.50 -4.04
CA TRP A 125 -3.64 -0.84 -3.31
C TRP A 125 -4.80 -1.78 -3.08
N TRP A 126 -5.63 -1.37 -2.15
CA TRP A 126 -6.91 -2.01 -1.88
C TRP A 126 -7.96 -0.99 -1.44
N VAL A 127 -9.21 -1.36 -1.55
CA VAL A 127 -10.35 -0.61 -1.02
C VAL A 127 -11.21 -1.49 -0.14
N ARG A 128 -11.97 -0.88 0.77
CA ARG A 128 -12.97 -1.59 1.57
C ARG A 128 -13.96 -2.36 0.68
N SER A 129 -14.34 -3.55 1.10
CA SER A 129 -15.37 -4.33 0.41
C SER A 129 -16.70 -3.58 0.26
N SER A 130 -17.06 -2.72 1.24
CA SER A 130 -18.26 -1.89 1.18
C SER A 130 -18.24 -0.84 0.05
N GLU A 131 -17.08 -0.49 -0.47
CA GLU A 131 -16.92 0.53 -1.52
C GLU A 131 -16.86 -0.06 -2.95
N LEU A 132 -16.74 -1.40 -3.06
CA LEU A 132 -16.61 -2.07 -4.36
C LEU A 132 -17.85 -1.83 -5.25
N ALA A 133 -19.04 -1.98 -4.70
CA ALA A 133 -20.28 -1.77 -5.45
C ALA A 133 -20.48 -0.31 -5.90
N ALA A 134 -19.81 0.63 -5.23
CA ALA A 134 -19.80 2.04 -5.60
C ALA A 134 -18.68 2.39 -6.60
N GLY A 135 -17.94 1.40 -7.11
CA GLY A 135 -16.89 1.57 -8.12
C GLY A 135 -15.63 2.29 -7.62
N LEU A 136 -15.37 2.25 -6.30
CA LEU A 136 -14.19 2.94 -5.77
C LEU A 136 -12.88 2.27 -6.21
N ASP A 137 -12.86 0.93 -6.36
CA ASP A 137 -11.65 0.22 -6.78
C ASP A 137 -11.22 0.62 -8.20
N ASP A 138 -12.16 0.68 -9.15
CA ASP A 138 -11.87 1.13 -10.51
C ASP A 138 -11.41 2.60 -10.55
N GLN A 139 -12.07 3.46 -9.77
CA GLN A 139 -11.69 4.86 -9.67
C GLN A 139 -10.30 5.03 -9.04
N LEU A 140 -9.98 4.27 -8.00
CA LEU A 140 -8.68 4.31 -7.36
C LEU A 140 -7.59 3.80 -8.29
N ASP A 141 -7.84 2.73 -9.05
CA ASP A 141 -6.92 2.19 -10.06
C ASP A 141 -6.54 3.27 -11.08
N GLU A 142 -7.50 3.91 -11.71
CA GLU A 142 -7.25 4.98 -12.68
C GLU A 142 -6.51 6.17 -12.05
N THR A 143 -6.92 6.54 -10.84
CA THR A 143 -6.34 7.67 -10.12
C THR A 143 -4.89 7.38 -9.72
N VAL A 144 -4.60 6.22 -9.15
CA VAL A 144 -3.24 5.83 -8.72
C VAL A 144 -2.30 5.76 -9.93
N ARG A 145 -2.71 5.14 -11.03
CA ARG A 145 -1.88 5.05 -12.25
C ARG A 145 -1.55 6.42 -12.80
N THR A 146 -2.54 7.30 -12.91
CA THR A 146 -2.35 8.67 -13.39
C THR A 146 -1.44 9.47 -12.46
N TRP A 147 -1.65 9.34 -11.15
CA TRP A 147 -0.86 10.02 -10.14
C TRP A 147 0.60 9.55 -10.12
N ILE A 148 0.84 8.24 -10.17
CA ILE A 148 2.18 7.67 -10.26
C ILE A 148 2.88 8.15 -11.54
N ALA A 149 2.23 8.09 -12.68
CA ALA A 149 2.83 8.50 -13.95
C ALA A 149 3.14 10.00 -14.04
N SER A 150 2.39 10.85 -13.33
CA SER A 150 2.52 12.31 -13.43
C SER A 150 3.30 12.97 -12.30
N ALA A 151 3.29 12.38 -11.10
CA ALA A 151 3.80 13.02 -9.88
C ALA A 151 5.00 12.29 -9.28
N TRP A 152 5.35 11.09 -9.73
CA TRP A 152 6.47 10.32 -9.22
C TRP A 152 7.56 10.16 -10.27
N PRO A 153 8.83 10.00 -9.86
CA PRO A 153 9.98 9.96 -10.78
C PRO A 153 10.24 8.54 -11.33
N PHE A 154 9.17 7.77 -11.58
CA PHE A 154 9.27 6.39 -12.04
C PHE A 154 8.96 6.26 -13.53
N SER A 155 9.68 5.39 -14.22
CA SER A 155 9.47 5.06 -15.64
C SER A 155 8.91 3.66 -15.85
N GLN A 156 9.28 2.72 -14.96
CA GLN A 156 8.86 1.32 -15.02
C GLN A 156 8.28 0.91 -13.68
N VAL A 157 6.96 0.85 -13.58
CA VAL A 157 6.24 0.52 -12.34
C VAL A 157 5.60 -0.84 -12.46
N ALA A 158 5.81 -1.69 -11.46
CA ALA A 158 5.10 -2.94 -11.32
C ALA A 158 3.78 -2.72 -10.56
N TYR A 159 2.71 -3.37 -11.03
CA TYR A 159 1.42 -3.42 -10.35
C TYR A 159 1.02 -4.89 -10.08
N PRO A 160 1.67 -5.54 -9.08
CA PRO A 160 1.38 -6.93 -8.77
C PRO A 160 -0.05 -7.11 -8.28
N GLY A 161 -0.68 -8.21 -8.71
CA GLY A 161 -2.10 -8.46 -8.43
C GLY A 161 -3.07 -7.67 -9.33
N ARG A 162 -2.55 -6.78 -10.21
CA ARG A 162 -3.32 -6.01 -11.20
C ARG A 162 -2.87 -6.36 -12.63
N ASP A 163 -1.75 -5.84 -13.08
CA ASP A 163 -1.23 -6.08 -14.42
C ASP A 163 -0.48 -7.40 -14.56
N ILE A 164 0.09 -7.88 -13.46
CA ILE A 164 0.82 -9.13 -13.39
C ILE A 164 0.32 -9.95 -12.19
N ALA A 165 0.01 -11.22 -12.39
CA ALA A 165 -0.40 -12.09 -11.30
C ALA A 165 0.72 -12.22 -10.24
N TRP A 166 0.37 -12.34 -8.96
CA TRP A 166 1.35 -12.48 -7.87
C TRP A 166 2.34 -13.62 -8.09
N SER A 167 1.87 -14.77 -8.59
CA SER A 167 2.72 -15.92 -8.88
C SER A 167 3.74 -15.64 -9.98
N GLU A 168 3.35 -14.90 -11.00
CA GLU A 168 4.22 -14.49 -12.10
C GLU A 168 5.23 -13.44 -11.62
N TYR A 169 4.76 -12.44 -10.86
CA TYR A 169 5.64 -11.42 -10.29
C TYR A 169 6.71 -12.02 -9.38
N LYS A 170 6.31 -12.94 -8.48
CA LYS A 170 7.25 -13.66 -7.59
C LYS A 170 8.30 -14.49 -8.34
N ALA A 171 7.97 -15.00 -9.53
CA ALA A 171 8.88 -15.80 -10.37
C ALA A 171 9.91 -14.95 -11.15
N LEU A 172 9.74 -13.62 -11.22
CA LEU A 172 10.71 -12.74 -11.87
C LEU A 172 12.05 -12.73 -11.12
N PRO A 173 13.18 -12.44 -11.82
CA PRO A 173 14.49 -12.32 -11.18
C PRO A 173 14.51 -11.23 -10.11
N ASP A 174 15.04 -11.54 -8.94
CA ASP A 174 15.25 -10.58 -7.86
C ASP A 174 16.25 -9.48 -8.25
N ARG A 175 16.06 -8.31 -7.67
CA ARG A 175 16.90 -7.12 -7.88
C ARG A 175 18.29 -7.29 -7.27
#